data_cfe71c9278c5fb01adb68aaec9d5f7e3
#
_entry.id   cfe71c9278c5fb01adb68aaec9d5f7e3
#
_cell.length_a   1.000
_cell.length_b   1.000
_cell.length_c   1.000
_cell.angle_alpha   90.00
_cell.angle_beta   90.00
_cell.angle_gamma   90.00
#
_symmetry.space_group_name_H-M   'P 1'
#
loop_
_entity.id
_entity.type
_entity.pdbx_description
1 polymer ?
#
loop_
_entity_poly.entity_id
_entity_poly.type
_entity_poly.pdbx_seq_one_letter_code
_entity_poly.pdbx_strand_id
1 'polypeptide(L)'
;MRKIFKRFASLLTIFILTIMSIVPVHASENTSVVNVTDDLAIQMAERFAKGIGENSNIVANNPRKFYDTTGQAIGYIVNYNLENKPYGYVVFDTTCESLISEYSFGNNSANPYEVIYQSEANVFSEKANTSEIYKIAPFEYGIVDNLGKIRTNYGETLELSLIHI
;
A
#
# COMPACT_ATOMS: atom_id res chain seq x y z
N MET A 1 15.53 -36.74 48.83
CA MET A 1 14.25 -36.33 48.25
C MET A 1 13.87 -34.86 48.57
N ARG A 2 13.98 -34.34 49.77
CA ARG A 2 13.55 -32.95 50.14
C ARG A 2 14.31 -31.81 49.37
N LYS A 3 15.59 -32.01 48.96
CA LYS A 3 16.37 -30.96 48.24
C LYS A 3 15.96 -30.81 46.76
N ILE A 4 15.50 -31.89 46.15
CA ILE A 4 15.07 -31.87 44.73
C ILE A 4 13.74 -31.15 44.62
N PHE A 5 12.83 -31.37 45.59
CA PHE A 5 11.53 -30.74 45.60
C PHE A 5 11.57 -29.21 45.74
N LYS A 6 12.55 -28.69 46.57
CA LYS A 6 12.73 -27.26 46.74
C LYS A 6 13.26 -26.59 45.46
N ARG A 7 14.11 -27.26 44.68
CA ARG A 7 14.59 -26.77 43.38
C ARG A 7 13.52 -26.75 42.31
N PHE A 8 12.63 -27.74 42.28
CA PHE A 8 11.50 -27.80 41.38
C PHE A 8 10.45 -26.70 41.70
N ALA A 9 10.16 -26.48 42.94
CA ALA A 9 9.23 -25.43 43.38
C ALA A 9 9.79 -24.01 43.02
N SER A 10 11.08 -23.77 43.18
CA SER A 10 11.70 -22.49 42.78
C SER A 10 11.71 -22.26 41.29
N LEU A 11 11.93 -23.29 40.47
CA LEU A 11 11.90 -23.22 39.01
C LEU A 11 10.47 -22.97 38.50
N LEU A 12 9.47 -23.60 39.12
CA LEU A 12 8.07 -23.40 38.76
C LEU A 12 7.60 -21.96 39.10
N THR A 13 8.05 -21.40 40.23
CA THR A 13 7.71 -20.02 40.62
C THR A 13 8.32 -18.99 39.65
N ILE A 14 9.55 -19.21 39.18
CA ILE A 14 10.20 -18.35 38.19
C ILE A 14 9.46 -18.44 36.85
N PHE A 15 9.01 -19.61 36.44
CA PHE A 15 8.27 -19.80 35.19
C PHE A 15 6.88 -19.12 35.23
N ILE A 16 6.18 -19.17 36.35
CA ILE A 16 4.87 -18.49 36.54
C ILE A 16 5.06 -16.97 36.58
N LEU A 17 6.12 -16.45 37.18
CA LEU A 17 6.42 -15.02 37.18
C LEU A 17 6.79 -14.47 35.81
N THR A 18 7.44 -15.27 34.95
CA THR A 18 7.76 -14.87 33.57
C THR A 18 6.51 -14.85 32.67
N ILE A 19 5.51 -15.71 32.94
CA ILE A 19 4.27 -15.71 32.16
C ILE A 19 3.34 -14.55 32.54
N MET A 20 3.40 -14.07 33.80
CA MET A 20 2.59 -12.93 34.24
C MET A 20 3.13 -11.56 33.82
N SER A 21 4.36 -11.49 33.29
CA SER A 21 4.93 -10.25 32.76
C SER A 21 4.61 -10.00 31.28
N ILE A 22 3.90 -10.88 30.61
CA ILE A 22 3.27 -10.58 29.33
C ILE A 22 1.96 -9.85 29.62
N VAL A 23 2.07 -8.63 30.12
CA VAL A 23 0.97 -7.66 30.04
C VAL A 23 0.74 -7.47 28.54
N PRO A 24 -0.45 -7.75 28.01
CA PRO A 24 -0.77 -7.30 26.68
C PRO A 24 -0.64 -5.78 26.76
N VAL A 25 0.41 -5.23 26.14
CA VAL A 25 0.44 -3.82 25.80
C VAL A 25 -0.74 -3.68 24.85
N HIS A 26 -1.88 -3.26 25.38
CA HIS A 26 -2.90 -2.63 24.57
C HIS A 26 -2.17 -1.40 24.04
N ALA A 27 -1.62 -1.54 22.84
CA ALA A 27 -1.27 -0.40 22.05
C ALA A 27 -2.58 0.39 21.97
N SER A 28 -2.63 1.49 22.71
CA SER A 28 -3.61 2.52 22.49
C SER A 28 -3.46 2.82 21.01
N GLU A 29 -4.47 2.49 20.23
CA GLU A 29 -4.60 2.92 18.84
C GLU A 29 -4.77 4.45 18.83
N ASN A 30 -3.73 5.16 19.20
CA ASN A 30 -3.44 6.43 18.62
C ASN A 30 -2.92 6.10 17.21
N THR A 31 -3.81 5.78 16.31
CA THR A 31 -3.60 5.92 14.88
C THR A 31 -3.37 7.41 14.64
N SER A 32 -2.16 7.88 14.92
CA SER A 32 -1.68 9.09 14.28
C SER A 32 -1.72 8.73 12.79
N VAL A 33 -2.71 9.27 12.10
CA VAL A 33 -2.77 9.21 10.64
C VAL A 33 -1.44 9.79 10.18
N VAL A 34 -0.51 8.92 9.83
CA VAL A 34 0.79 9.34 9.29
C VAL A 34 0.43 9.99 7.96
N ASN A 35 0.47 11.32 7.95
CA ASN A 35 0.20 12.07 6.74
C ASN A 35 1.39 11.86 5.80
N VAL A 36 1.34 10.80 5.01
CA VAL A 36 2.36 10.48 4.02
C VAL A 36 2.35 11.59 2.97
N THR A 37 3.48 12.26 2.80
CA THR A 37 3.69 13.25 1.75
C THR A 37 4.21 12.57 0.49
N ASP A 38 4.11 13.25 -0.66
CA ASP A 38 4.65 12.76 -1.92
C ASP A 38 6.16 12.47 -1.81
N ASP A 39 6.93 13.34 -1.16
CA ASP A 39 8.36 13.13 -0.92
C ASP A 39 8.65 11.91 -0.05
N LEU A 40 7.83 11.68 0.97
CA LEU A 40 7.98 10.50 1.82
C LEU A 40 7.65 9.22 1.04
N ALA A 41 6.62 9.23 0.19
CA ALA A 41 6.27 8.11 -0.67
C ALA A 41 7.42 7.76 -1.63
N ILE A 42 8.06 8.75 -2.24
CA ILE A 42 9.26 8.57 -3.07
C ILE A 42 10.40 7.93 -2.27
N GLN A 43 10.73 8.49 -1.10
CA GLN A 43 11.80 7.95 -0.26
C GLN A 43 11.52 6.50 0.19
N MET A 44 10.28 6.19 0.51
CA MET A 44 9.86 4.82 0.86
C MET A 44 10.06 3.88 -0.34
N ALA A 45 9.68 4.30 -1.53
CA ALA A 45 9.84 3.52 -2.76
C ALA A 45 11.32 3.25 -3.07
N GLU A 46 12.19 4.25 -2.97
CA GLU A 46 13.64 4.08 -3.16
C GLU A 46 14.24 3.10 -2.15
N ARG A 47 13.85 3.22 -0.87
CA ARG A 47 14.31 2.30 0.18
C ARG A 47 13.81 0.88 -0.05
N PHE A 48 12.57 0.72 -0.51
CA PHE A 48 12.01 -0.58 -0.84
C PHE A 48 12.77 -1.26 -1.97
N ALA A 49 12.94 -0.58 -3.11
CA ALA A 49 13.68 -1.12 -4.26
C ALA A 49 15.12 -1.53 -3.87
N LYS A 50 15.82 -0.68 -3.11
CA LYS A 50 17.15 -0.97 -2.58
C LYS A 50 17.14 -2.17 -1.60
N GLY A 51 16.12 -2.25 -0.76
CA GLY A 51 16.00 -3.31 0.27
C GLY A 51 15.81 -4.70 -0.32
N ILE A 52 15.13 -4.82 -1.46
CA ILE A 52 14.96 -6.10 -2.18
C ILE A 52 16.07 -6.39 -3.20
N GLY A 53 17.10 -5.53 -3.29
CA GLY A 53 18.27 -5.74 -4.14
C GLY A 53 18.06 -5.39 -5.61
N GLU A 54 17.12 -4.52 -5.93
CA GLU A 54 16.95 -4.00 -7.28
C GLU A 54 18.11 -3.11 -7.74
N ASN A 55 18.13 -2.77 -9.03
CA ASN A 55 19.17 -1.97 -9.64
C ASN A 55 19.34 -0.62 -8.91
N SER A 56 20.56 -0.29 -8.51
CA SER A 56 20.88 0.93 -7.77
C SER A 56 20.61 2.23 -8.53
N ASN A 57 20.44 2.17 -9.85
CA ASN A 57 20.15 3.32 -10.71
C ASN A 57 18.64 3.54 -10.91
N ILE A 58 17.81 2.78 -10.21
CA ILE A 58 16.35 3.01 -10.19
C ILE A 58 16.06 4.32 -9.46
N VAL A 59 15.20 5.12 -10.06
CA VAL A 59 14.70 6.38 -9.50
C VAL A 59 13.19 6.26 -9.32
N ALA A 60 12.72 6.47 -8.09
CA ALA A 60 11.30 6.56 -7.81
C ALA A 60 10.77 7.95 -8.20
N ASN A 61 9.58 7.98 -8.79
CA ASN A 61 8.97 9.23 -9.25
C ASN A 61 7.44 9.12 -9.33
N ASN A 62 6.82 10.26 -9.64
CA ASN A 62 5.40 10.38 -9.96
C ASN A 62 4.49 9.70 -8.92
N PRO A 63 4.59 10.04 -7.62
CA PRO A 63 3.73 9.49 -6.59
C PRO A 63 2.28 9.96 -6.82
N ARG A 64 1.35 9.02 -6.80
CA ARG A 64 -0.09 9.29 -6.92
C ARG A 64 -0.82 8.76 -5.71
N LYS A 65 -1.57 9.60 -5.03
CA LYS A 65 -2.49 9.18 -3.97
C LYS A 65 -3.61 8.33 -4.55
N PHE A 66 -4.04 7.34 -3.78
CA PHE A 66 -5.31 6.69 -4.03
C PHE A 66 -6.16 6.70 -2.76
N TYR A 67 -7.46 6.56 -2.97
CA TYR A 67 -8.49 6.79 -1.96
C TYR A 67 -9.32 5.53 -1.77
N ASP A 68 -9.92 5.39 -0.61
CA ASP A 68 -11.01 4.44 -0.40
C ASP A 68 -12.34 4.98 -0.97
N THR A 69 -13.39 4.17 -0.86
CA THR A 69 -14.73 4.52 -1.33
C THR A 69 -15.41 5.61 -0.48
N THR A 70 -14.79 6.07 0.60
CA THR A 70 -15.25 7.21 1.41
C THR A 70 -14.53 8.51 1.08
N GLY A 71 -13.57 8.47 0.14
CA GLY A 71 -12.73 9.61 -0.24
C GLY A 71 -11.55 9.84 0.72
N GLN A 72 -11.27 8.91 1.64
CA GLN A 72 -10.10 9.00 2.49
C GLN A 72 -8.86 8.51 1.73
N ALA A 73 -7.78 9.30 1.73
CA ALA A 73 -6.51 8.85 1.16
C ALA A 73 -5.94 7.70 2.00
N ILE A 74 -5.72 6.55 1.36
CA ILE A 74 -5.27 5.32 2.01
C ILE A 74 -3.94 4.81 1.46
N GLY A 75 -3.34 5.48 0.49
CA GLY A 75 -2.04 5.04 -0.02
C GLY A 75 -1.50 5.81 -1.19
N TYR A 76 -0.43 5.25 -1.76
CA TYR A 76 0.29 5.81 -2.89
C TYR A 76 0.69 4.74 -3.89
N ILE A 77 0.56 5.06 -5.16
CA ILE A 77 1.21 4.36 -6.28
C ILE A 77 2.44 5.19 -6.66
N VAL A 78 3.62 4.58 -6.65
CA VAL A 78 4.88 5.24 -7.00
C VAL A 78 5.54 4.50 -8.15
N ASN A 79 5.90 5.20 -9.20
CA ASN A 79 6.56 4.63 -10.37
C ASN A 79 8.07 4.56 -10.17
N TYR A 80 8.69 3.64 -10.89
CA TYR A 80 10.14 3.54 -11.02
C TYR A 80 10.57 3.77 -12.46
N ASN A 81 11.65 4.51 -12.63
CA ASN A 81 12.37 4.64 -13.88
C ASN A 81 13.77 4.06 -13.74
N LEU A 82 14.25 3.43 -14.81
CA LEU A 82 15.63 3.03 -15.01
C LEU A 82 16.13 3.69 -16.30
N GLU A 83 17.21 4.45 -16.24
CA GLU A 83 17.75 5.20 -17.40
C GLU A 83 16.69 6.06 -18.12
N ASN A 84 15.87 6.75 -17.35
CA ASN A 84 14.73 7.59 -17.80
C ASN A 84 13.62 6.83 -18.57
N LYS A 85 13.56 5.51 -18.45
CA LYS A 85 12.47 4.69 -19.01
C LYS A 85 11.63 4.09 -17.90
N PRO A 86 10.32 3.92 -18.10
CA PRO A 86 9.47 3.20 -17.16
C PRO A 86 10.03 1.80 -16.87
N TYR A 87 10.14 1.47 -15.58
CA TYR A 87 10.74 0.20 -15.14
C TYR A 87 9.91 -0.53 -14.10
N GLY A 88 8.86 0.06 -13.58
CA GLY A 88 8.02 -0.61 -12.62
C GLY A 88 7.28 0.33 -11.70
N TYR A 89 6.69 -0.24 -10.66
CA TYR A 89 5.95 0.51 -9.65
C TYR A 89 5.90 -0.22 -8.31
N VAL A 90 5.50 0.49 -7.27
CA VAL A 90 5.09 -0.04 -5.97
C VAL A 90 3.83 0.64 -5.50
N VAL A 91 2.95 -0.11 -4.82
CA VAL A 91 1.74 0.41 -4.18
C VAL A 91 1.88 0.28 -2.67
N PHE A 92 1.92 1.42 -2.01
CA PHE A 92 1.82 1.52 -0.56
C PHE A 92 0.36 1.70 -0.16
N ASP A 93 -0.14 0.82 0.69
CA ASP A 93 -1.53 0.77 1.09
C ASP A 93 -1.61 0.63 2.62
N THR A 94 -2.09 1.67 3.28
CA THR A 94 -2.20 1.71 4.75
C THR A 94 -3.25 0.76 5.31
N THR A 95 -4.09 0.18 4.45
CA THR A 95 -5.07 -0.83 4.85
C THR A 95 -4.48 -2.25 4.84
N CYS A 96 -3.28 -2.42 4.29
CA CYS A 96 -2.55 -3.68 4.28
C CYS A 96 -1.58 -3.78 5.47
N GLU A 97 -1.53 -4.91 6.13
CA GLU A 97 -0.63 -5.15 7.27
C GLU A 97 0.85 -4.93 6.90
N SER A 98 1.24 -5.34 5.69
CA SER A 98 2.61 -5.18 5.17
C SER A 98 2.91 -3.77 4.67
N LEU A 99 1.95 -2.86 4.62
CA LEU A 99 2.00 -1.56 3.97
C LEU A 99 2.21 -1.62 2.44
N ILE A 100 2.78 -2.68 1.90
CA ILE A 100 2.99 -2.88 0.47
C ILE A 100 1.97 -3.89 0.00
N SER A 101 1.04 -3.45 -0.87
CA SER A 101 0.02 -4.33 -1.43
C SER A 101 0.50 -5.04 -2.68
N GLU A 102 1.23 -4.33 -3.54
CA GLU A 102 1.77 -4.91 -4.77
C GLU A 102 2.98 -4.12 -5.28
N TYR A 103 3.77 -4.77 -6.13
CA TYR A 103 4.86 -4.13 -6.86
C TYR A 103 5.22 -4.95 -8.11
N SER A 104 5.85 -4.29 -9.06
CA SER A 104 6.40 -4.94 -10.24
C SER A 104 7.64 -4.20 -10.72
N PHE A 105 8.63 -4.94 -11.19
CA PHE A 105 9.83 -4.41 -11.82
C PHE A 105 10.03 -5.04 -13.19
N GLY A 106 10.59 -4.27 -14.10
CA GLY A 106 10.91 -4.69 -15.46
C GLY A 106 10.31 -3.76 -16.51
N ASN A 107 10.81 -3.91 -17.72
CA ASN A 107 10.32 -3.14 -18.87
C ASN A 107 8.85 -3.49 -19.13
N ASN A 108 8.03 -2.46 -19.36
CA ASN A 108 6.58 -2.56 -19.61
C ASN A 108 5.72 -2.94 -18.38
N SER A 109 6.23 -2.79 -17.17
CA SER A 109 5.40 -2.90 -15.96
C SER A 109 4.56 -1.63 -15.81
N ALA A 110 3.31 -1.68 -16.25
CA ALA A 110 2.35 -0.60 -16.06
C ALA A 110 1.67 -0.72 -14.70
N ASN A 111 1.56 0.38 -13.96
CA ASN A 111 0.80 0.44 -12.72
C ASN A 111 -0.72 0.43 -12.99
N PRO A 112 -1.58 0.17 -11.98
CA PRO A 112 -3.02 0.10 -12.16
C PRO A 112 -3.63 1.34 -12.82
N TYR A 113 -3.14 2.54 -12.51
CA TYR A 113 -3.59 3.79 -13.15
C TYR A 113 -3.27 3.81 -14.65
N GLU A 114 -2.05 3.44 -15.01
CA GLU A 114 -1.61 3.41 -16.42
C GLU A 114 -2.38 2.37 -17.23
N VAL A 115 -2.69 1.22 -16.63
CA VAL A 115 -3.52 0.18 -17.26
C VAL A 115 -4.89 0.73 -17.61
N ILE A 116 -5.58 1.40 -16.68
CA ILE A 116 -6.90 2.01 -16.92
C ILE A 116 -6.79 3.08 -18.00
N TYR A 117 -5.81 3.97 -17.88
CA TYR A 117 -5.66 5.11 -18.79
C TYR A 117 -5.33 4.67 -20.24
N GLN A 118 -4.49 3.66 -20.38
CA GLN A 118 -4.14 3.13 -21.73
C GLN A 118 -5.29 2.39 -22.38
N SER A 119 -6.08 1.64 -21.61
CA SER A 119 -7.21 0.88 -22.15
C SER A 119 -8.38 1.77 -22.58
N GLU A 120 -8.52 2.95 -21.98
CA GLU A 120 -9.68 3.84 -22.11
C GLU A 120 -9.29 5.26 -22.56
N ALA A 121 -8.16 5.43 -23.24
CA ALA A 121 -7.61 6.75 -23.62
C ALA A 121 -8.62 7.66 -24.36
N ASN A 122 -9.60 7.09 -25.08
CA ASN A 122 -10.63 7.85 -25.79
C ASN A 122 -11.76 8.35 -24.87
N VAL A 123 -11.90 7.83 -23.66
CA VAL A 123 -12.97 8.14 -22.70
C VAL A 123 -12.53 9.20 -21.69
N PHE A 124 -11.22 9.31 -21.46
CA PHE A 124 -10.66 10.31 -20.58
C PHE A 124 -10.28 11.58 -21.37
N SER A 125 -10.77 12.73 -20.91
CA SER A 125 -10.28 14.02 -21.42
C SER A 125 -8.85 14.29 -20.93
N GLU A 126 -8.17 15.30 -21.51
CA GLU A 126 -6.84 15.73 -21.05
C GLU A 126 -6.75 16.02 -19.53
N LYS A 127 -7.89 16.29 -18.88
CA LYS A 127 -7.99 16.45 -17.43
C LYS A 127 -7.84 15.15 -16.63
N ALA A 128 -7.88 13.99 -17.26
CA ALA A 128 -7.77 12.70 -16.58
C ALA A 128 -6.41 12.50 -15.88
N ASN A 129 -5.38 13.23 -16.28
CA ASN A 129 -4.08 13.23 -15.57
C ASN A 129 -4.16 13.70 -14.11
N THR A 130 -5.27 14.32 -13.70
CA THR A 130 -5.56 14.75 -12.33
C THR A 130 -6.66 13.94 -11.67
N SER A 131 -7.17 12.90 -12.33
CA SER A 131 -8.26 12.09 -11.79
C SER A 131 -7.81 11.31 -10.55
N GLU A 132 -8.67 11.30 -9.56
CA GLU A 132 -8.47 10.53 -8.35
C GLU A 132 -8.59 9.04 -8.65
N ILE A 133 -7.75 8.25 -7.98
CA ILE A 133 -7.75 6.79 -8.08
C ILE A 133 -8.41 6.25 -6.82
N TYR A 134 -9.36 5.36 -6.99
CA TYR A 134 -10.08 4.72 -5.89
C TYR A 134 -9.72 3.25 -5.81
N LYS A 135 -9.50 2.75 -4.60
CA LYS A 135 -9.40 1.31 -4.34
C LYS A 135 -10.80 0.74 -4.22
N ILE A 136 -11.17 -0.14 -5.11
CA ILE A 136 -12.50 -0.78 -5.17
C ILE A 136 -12.51 -2.09 -4.39
N ALA A 137 -11.47 -2.90 -4.61
CA ALA A 137 -11.26 -4.19 -3.96
C ALA A 137 -9.74 -4.46 -3.86
N PRO A 138 -9.29 -5.54 -3.21
CA PRO A 138 -7.87 -5.93 -3.25
C PRO A 138 -7.38 -6.03 -4.70
N PHE A 139 -6.31 -5.28 -5.02
CA PHE A 139 -5.70 -5.17 -6.36
C PHE A 139 -6.61 -4.58 -7.45
N GLU A 140 -7.79 -4.10 -7.09
CA GLU A 140 -8.70 -3.45 -8.01
C GLU A 140 -8.81 -1.96 -7.72
N TYR A 141 -8.49 -1.18 -8.74
CA TYR A 141 -8.49 0.28 -8.70
C TYR A 141 -9.36 0.83 -9.81
N GLY A 142 -9.95 1.97 -9.57
CA GLY A 142 -10.81 2.62 -10.53
C GLY A 142 -10.57 4.13 -10.64
N ILE A 143 -10.90 4.68 -11.79
CA ILE A 143 -10.85 6.13 -12.08
C ILE A 143 -12.23 6.55 -12.57
N VAL A 144 -12.71 7.70 -12.10
CA VAL A 144 -13.98 8.27 -12.58
C VAL A 144 -13.77 8.87 -13.96
N ASP A 145 -14.55 8.42 -14.93
CA ASP A 145 -14.55 8.92 -16.31
C ASP A 145 -15.37 10.21 -16.47
N ASN A 146 -15.38 10.77 -17.68
CA ASN A 146 -16.14 11.99 -18.00
C ASN A 146 -17.66 11.83 -17.90
N LEU A 147 -18.15 10.60 -17.83
CA LEU A 147 -19.58 10.26 -17.73
C LEU A 147 -19.98 9.98 -16.28
N GLY A 148 -19.06 10.13 -15.32
CA GLY A 148 -19.28 9.82 -13.89
C GLY A 148 -19.34 8.32 -13.62
N LYS A 149 -18.75 7.49 -14.48
CA LYS A 149 -18.59 6.04 -14.26
C LYS A 149 -17.18 5.71 -13.83
N ILE A 150 -17.02 4.64 -13.09
CA ILE A 150 -15.71 4.16 -12.66
C ILE A 150 -15.22 3.12 -13.65
N ARG A 151 -14.03 3.34 -14.21
CA ARG A 151 -13.30 2.39 -15.04
C ARG A 151 -12.24 1.72 -14.21
N THR A 152 -12.24 0.38 -14.17
CA THR A 152 -11.31 -0.38 -13.36
C THR A 152 -10.13 -0.90 -14.18
N ASN A 153 -9.03 -1.25 -13.48
CA ASN A 153 -7.86 -1.88 -14.11
C ASN A 153 -8.12 -3.30 -14.62
N TYR A 154 -9.28 -3.88 -14.31
CA TYR A 154 -9.75 -5.15 -14.91
C TYR A 154 -10.67 -4.95 -16.11
N GLY A 155 -10.87 -3.69 -16.57
CA GLY A 155 -11.71 -3.37 -17.70
C GLY A 155 -13.21 -3.33 -17.41
N GLU A 156 -13.59 -3.34 -16.13
CA GLU A 156 -14.98 -3.21 -15.71
C GLU A 156 -15.42 -1.74 -15.68
N THR A 157 -16.72 -1.53 -15.84
CA THR A 157 -17.35 -0.23 -15.70
C THR A 157 -18.40 -0.31 -14.60
N LEU A 158 -18.20 0.48 -13.54
CA LEU A 158 -19.09 0.52 -12.40
C LEU A 158 -19.83 1.86 -12.33
N GLU A 159 -21.08 1.82 -11.87
CA GLU A 159 -21.82 3.05 -11.58
C GLU A 159 -21.30 3.68 -10.29
N LEU A 160 -21.05 4.98 -10.28
CA LEU A 160 -20.54 5.72 -9.11
C LEU A 160 -21.46 5.56 -7.89
N SER A 161 -22.77 5.38 -8.10
CA SER A 161 -23.75 5.17 -7.03
C SER A 161 -23.59 3.85 -6.28
N LEU A 162 -22.84 2.89 -6.83
CA LEU A 162 -22.54 1.60 -6.18
C LEU A 162 -21.37 1.72 -5.21
N ILE A 163 -20.61 2.78 -5.31
CA ILE A 163 -19.48 3.08 -4.45
C ILE A 163 -19.90 4.32 -3.67
N HIS A 164 -20.08 4.17 -2.37
CA HIS A 164 -20.50 5.27 -1.47
C HIS A 164 -19.34 6.30 -1.37
N ILE A 165 -19.17 7.11 -2.40
CA ILE A 165 -18.25 8.25 -2.43
C ILE A 165 -19.05 9.51 -2.08
#